data_8c3727ad6a827b86c646257882a08875
#
_entry.id   8c3727ad6a827b86c646257882a08875
#
_cell.length_a   1.000
_cell.length_b   1.000
_cell.length_c   1.000
_cell.angle_alpha   90.00
_cell.angle_beta   90.00
_cell.angle_gamma   90.00
#
_symmetry.space_group_name_H-M   'P 1'
#
loop_
_entity.id
_entity.type
_entity.pdbx_description
1 polymer ?
#
loop_
_entity_poly.entity_id
_entity_poly.type
_entity_poly.pdbx_seq_one_letter_code
_entity_poly.pdbx_strand_id
1 'polypeptide(L)' 'METTLDKSPVGREATIKTISTEPTGVRLLELGMTPGMEVKVLFKAPGGCPLAIEVGEHYVLGLRLEEAAFVTVYSTKH' A
#
# COMPACT_ATOMS: atom_id res chain seq x y z
N MET A 1 -2.45 11.80 -8.62
CA MET A 1 -1.59 12.34 -7.57
C MET A 1 -0.78 11.21 -6.95
N GLU A 2 0.48 11.45 -6.74
CA GLU A 2 1.41 10.42 -6.30
C GLU A 2 1.77 10.63 -4.84
N THR A 3 1.82 9.53 -4.08
CA THR A 3 2.20 9.57 -2.67
C THR A 3 2.66 8.18 -2.26
N THR A 4 3.07 8.03 -1.01
CA THR A 4 3.38 6.70 -0.49
C THR A 4 2.13 6.14 0.19
N LEU A 5 2.07 4.80 0.26
CA LEU A 5 0.88 4.11 0.73
C LEU A 5 0.51 4.49 2.17
N ASP A 6 1.51 4.77 3.00
CA ASP A 6 1.26 5.17 4.39
C ASP A 6 0.49 6.47 4.49
N LYS A 7 0.53 7.30 3.45
CA LYS A 7 -0.16 8.59 3.43
C LYS A 7 -1.45 8.54 2.62
N SER A 8 -1.78 7.40 2.03
CA SER A 8 -2.99 7.28 1.23
C SER A 8 -4.21 7.31 2.15
N PRO A 9 -5.26 8.05 1.77
CA PRO A 9 -6.46 8.10 2.61
C PRO A 9 -7.16 6.76 2.69
N VAL A 10 -7.81 6.51 3.83
CA VAL A 10 -8.62 5.31 4.02
C VAL A 10 -9.78 5.32 3.01
N GLY A 11 -10.00 4.19 2.38
CA GLY A 11 -11.13 4.02 1.47
C GLY A 11 -10.86 4.45 0.04
N ARG A 12 -9.70 5.04 -0.23
CA ARG A 12 -9.38 5.48 -1.59
C ARG A 12 -8.58 4.42 -2.31
N GLU A 13 -9.01 4.07 -3.50
CA GLU A 13 -8.26 3.15 -4.34
C GLU A 13 -7.06 3.86 -4.96
N ALA A 14 -5.98 3.12 -5.10
CA ALA A 14 -4.76 3.62 -5.70
C ALA A 14 -4.07 2.49 -6.44
N THR A 15 -3.16 2.86 -7.34
CA THR A 15 -2.40 1.88 -8.10
C THR A 15 -0.94 1.97 -7.66
N ILE A 16 -0.31 0.82 -7.44
CA ILE A 16 1.10 0.80 -7.07
C ILE A 16 1.92 1.23 -8.28
N LYS A 17 2.76 2.24 -8.08
CA LYS A 17 3.64 2.72 -9.13
C LYS A 17 5.00 2.04 -9.03
N THR A 18 5.61 2.11 -7.86
CA THR A 18 6.91 1.49 -7.64
C THR A 18 6.98 1.00 -6.21
N ILE A 19 7.88 0.05 -5.98
CA ILE A 19 8.20 -0.43 -4.65
C ILE A 19 9.70 -0.37 -4.50
N SER A 20 10.15 0.06 -3.31
CA SER A 20 11.57 0.18 -3.02
C SER A 20 12.30 -1.15 -3.23
N THR A 21 13.55 -1.06 -3.67
CA THR A 21 14.39 -2.25 -3.81
C THR A 21 15.03 -2.67 -2.49
N GLU A 22 14.76 -1.95 -1.41
CA GLU A 22 15.20 -2.36 -0.08
C GLU A 22 14.62 -3.73 0.27
N PRO A 23 15.22 -4.45 1.22
CA PRO A 23 14.72 -5.77 1.58
C PRO A 23 13.23 -5.80 1.92
N THR A 24 12.72 -4.77 2.58
CA THR A 24 11.29 -4.69 2.89
C THR A 24 10.47 -4.64 1.60
N GLY A 25 10.91 -3.86 0.61
CA GLY A 25 10.20 -3.78 -0.66
C GLY A 25 10.19 -5.10 -1.40
N VAL A 26 11.32 -5.82 -1.38
CA VAL A 26 11.39 -7.13 -2.01
C VAL A 26 10.39 -8.08 -1.36
N ARG A 27 10.30 -8.05 -0.05
CA ARG A 27 9.35 -8.90 0.67
C ARG A 27 7.91 -8.57 0.27
N LEU A 28 7.60 -7.29 0.11
CA LEU A 28 6.26 -6.89 -0.31
C LEU A 28 5.94 -7.38 -1.72
N LEU A 29 6.93 -7.35 -2.61
CA LEU A 29 6.75 -7.89 -3.95
C LEU A 29 6.40 -9.38 -3.89
N GLU A 30 7.09 -10.11 -3.01
CA GLU A 30 6.82 -11.52 -2.84
C GLU A 30 5.42 -11.79 -2.31
N LEU A 31 4.86 -10.82 -1.59
CA LEU A 31 3.51 -10.93 -1.07
C LEU A 31 2.46 -10.51 -2.10
N GLY A 32 2.87 -10.15 -3.31
CA GLY A 32 1.94 -9.83 -4.37
C GLY A 32 1.70 -8.36 -4.61
N MET A 33 2.41 -7.49 -3.89
CA MET A 33 2.24 -6.04 -4.07
C MET A 33 3.16 -5.56 -5.17
N THR A 34 2.75 -5.79 -6.40
CA THR A 34 3.58 -5.48 -7.55
C THR A 34 3.10 -4.21 -8.24
N PRO A 35 4.00 -3.52 -8.97
CA PRO A 35 3.57 -2.33 -9.74
C PRO A 35 2.41 -2.67 -10.68
N GLY A 36 1.45 -1.77 -10.74
CA GLY A 36 0.24 -1.98 -11.51
C GLY A 36 -0.91 -2.56 -10.73
N MET A 37 -0.63 -3.10 -9.55
CA MET A 37 -1.68 -3.69 -8.71
C MET A 37 -2.47 -2.58 -8.01
N GLU A 38 -3.78 -2.75 -7.94
CA GLU A 38 -4.63 -1.81 -7.22
C GLU A 38 -4.65 -2.16 -5.74
N VAL A 39 -4.61 -1.14 -4.91
CA VAL A 39 -4.65 -1.30 -3.46
C VAL A 39 -5.59 -0.28 -2.86
N LYS A 40 -6.09 -0.59 -1.68
CA LYS A 40 -6.95 0.32 -0.94
C LYS A 40 -6.66 0.16 0.54
N VAL A 41 -6.46 1.29 1.23
CA VAL A 41 -6.31 1.26 2.68
C VAL A 41 -7.70 1.10 3.28
N LEU A 42 -7.94 -0.03 3.94
CA LEU A 42 -9.26 -0.30 4.52
C LEU A 42 -9.43 0.39 5.86
N PHE A 43 -8.38 0.36 6.69
CA PHE A 43 -8.40 1.10 7.93
C PHE A 43 -6.99 1.23 8.48
N LYS A 44 -6.84 2.16 9.41
CA LYS A 44 -5.58 2.37 10.14
C LYS A 44 -5.87 2.19 11.62
N ALA A 45 -5.11 1.33 12.27
CA ALA A 45 -5.27 1.13 13.70
C ALA A 45 -4.87 2.39 14.47
N PRO A 46 -5.31 2.52 15.73
CA PRO A 46 -4.89 3.66 16.55
C PRO A 46 -3.36 3.77 16.55
N GLY A 47 -2.87 4.98 16.37
CA GLY A 47 -1.45 5.19 16.22
C GLY A 47 -0.96 4.99 14.80
N GLY A 48 -1.85 4.60 13.87
CA GLY A 48 -1.51 4.43 12.46
C GLY A 48 -0.85 3.10 12.12
N CYS A 49 -0.85 2.15 13.03
CA CYS A 49 -0.16 0.89 12.80
C CYS A 49 -0.89 -0.25 13.51
N PRO A 50 -1.18 -1.38 12.82
CA PRO A 50 -0.92 -1.60 11.40
C PRO A 50 -1.97 -0.95 10.51
N LEU A 51 -1.65 -0.95 9.21
CA LEU A 51 -2.62 -0.58 8.18
C LEU A 51 -3.19 -1.86 7.60
N ALA A 52 -4.49 -1.91 7.36
CA ALA A 52 -5.09 -3.02 6.64
C ALA A 52 -5.24 -2.59 5.19
N ILE A 53 -4.58 -3.31 4.30
CA ILE A 53 -4.51 -2.98 2.88
C ILE A 53 -5.18 -4.07 2.08
N GLU A 54 -6.20 -3.70 1.30
CA GLU A 54 -6.78 -4.64 0.34
C GLU A 54 -5.94 -4.62 -0.92
N VAL A 55 -5.52 -5.80 -1.36
CA VAL A 55 -4.64 -5.94 -2.52
C VAL A 55 -5.42 -6.59 -3.63
N GLY A 56 -5.74 -5.82 -4.67
CA GLY A 56 -6.33 -6.30 -5.91
C GLY A 56 -7.66 -7.00 -5.78
N GLU A 57 -8.40 -6.86 -4.73
CA GLU A 57 -9.66 -7.55 -4.47
C GLU A 57 -9.46 -9.04 -4.13
N HIS A 58 -8.21 -9.44 -3.89
CA HIS A 58 -7.92 -10.84 -3.62
C HIS A 58 -7.72 -11.13 -2.15
N TYR A 59 -7.06 -10.24 -1.43
CA TYR A 59 -6.75 -10.51 -0.03
C TYR A 59 -6.38 -9.21 0.68
N VAL A 60 -6.26 -9.31 2.00
CA VAL A 60 -5.95 -8.17 2.85
C VAL A 60 -4.63 -8.45 3.54
N LEU A 61 -3.74 -7.47 3.53
CA LEU A 61 -2.46 -7.52 4.22
C LEU A 61 -2.43 -6.50 5.33
N GLY A 62 -1.78 -6.86 6.44
CA GLY A 62 -1.46 -5.89 7.48
C GLY A 62 -0.05 -5.39 7.29
N LEU A 63 0.13 -4.08 7.20
CA LEU A 63 1.43 -3.47 7.02
C LEU A 63 1.70 -2.47 8.13
N ARG A 64 2.96 -2.35 8.51
CA ARG A 64 3.38 -1.27 9.38
C ARG A 64 3.54 0.00 8.57
N LEU A 65 3.47 1.14 9.26
CA LEU A 65 3.63 2.42 8.58
C LEU A 65 4.94 2.48 7.80
N GLU A 66 6.03 2.04 8.43
CA GLU A 66 7.33 2.11 7.77
C GLU A 66 7.40 1.19 6.54
N GLU A 67 6.64 0.09 6.57
CA GLU A 67 6.59 -0.80 5.40
C GLU A 67 5.78 -0.14 4.27
N ALA A 68 4.67 0.49 4.63
CA ALA A 68 3.84 1.16 3.62
C ALA A 68 4.57 2.33 2.98
N ALA A 69 5.52 2.93 3.69
CA ALA A 69 6.27 4.05 3.15
C ALA A 69 7.19 3.65 2.00
N PHE A 70 7.47 2.35 1.83
CA PHE A 70 8.27 1.86 0.71
C PHE A 70 7.46 1.67 -0.56
N VAL A 71 6.14 1.89 -0.51
CA VAL A 71 5.26 1.68 -1.65
C VAL A 71 4.78 3.02 -2.16
N THR A 72 5.15 3.35 -3.39
CA THR A 72 4.67 4.57 -4.03
C THR A 72 3.43 4.23 -4.85
N VAL A 73 2.38 4.99 -4.63
CA VAL A 73 1.11 4.77 -5.31
C VAL A 73 0.63 6.07 -5.94
N TYR A 74 -0.27 5.95 -6.89
CA TYR A 74 -0.98 7.11 -7.38
C TYR A 74 -2.47 6.83 -7.35
N SER A 75 -3.24 7.89 -7.08
CA SER A 75 -4.68 7.77 -6.98
C SER A 75 -5.27 7.61 -8.38
N THR A 76 -6.16 6.63 -8.53
CA THR A 76 -6.84 6.40 -9.79
C THR A 76 -8.12 7.22 -9.86
N LYS A 77 -8.49 7.90 -8.78
CA LYS A 77 -9.70 8.72 -8.73
C LYS A 77 -9.36 10.15 -8.40
N HIS A 78 -10.20 11.02 -8.85
CA HIS A 78 -10.05 12.46 -8.64
C HIS A 78 -10.99 12.95 -7.57
#